data_a9150d0952e25876b7676ced4acd3b6f
#
_entry.id   a9150d0952e25876b7676ced4acd3b6f
#
_cell.length_a   1.000
_cell.length_b   1.000
_cell.length_c   1.000
_cell.angle_alpha   90.00
_cell.angle_beta   90.00
_cell.angle_gamma   90.00
#
_symmetry.space_group_name_H-M   'P 1'
#
loop_
_entity.id
_entity.type
_entity.pdbx_description
1 polymer ?
#
loop_
_entity_poly.entity_id
_entity_poly.type
_entity_poly.pdbx_seq_one_letter_code
_entity_poly.pdbx_strand_id
1 'polypeptide(L)' 'MSNELGLMQTQRKQMAAMAAKVFGPMLTASEVAAMLHLHVNTVKRLGDRGELPFYRVCKRGDRRFRLEDVMTFLDKNR' A
#
# COMPACT_ATOMS: atom_id res chain seq x y z
N MET A 1 -23.83 -6.83 24.37
CA MET A 1 -24.29 -5.47 24.37
C MET A 1 -23.34 -4.55 23.65
N SER A 2 -23.80 -3.98 22.63
CA SER A 2 -22.96 -3.05 21.89
C SER A 2 -23.07 -1.66 22.54
N ASN A 3 -22.00 -0.93 22.47
CA ASN A 3 -21.98 0.45 22.89
C ASN A 3 -21.48 1.30 21.73
N GLU A 4 -21.61 2.59 21.90
CA GLU A 4 -21.19 3.48 20.82
C GLU A 4 -19.74 3.30 20.44
N LEU A 5 -18.88 3.07 21.42
CA LEU A 5 -17.47 2.89 21.16
C LEU A 5 -17.21 1.65 20.31
N GLY A 6 -17.85 0.54 20.66
CA GLY A 6 -17.70 -0.68 19.90
C GLY A 6 -18.24 -0.55 18.49
N LEU A 7 -19.37 0.15 18.36
CA LEU A 7 -19.96 0.37 17.05
C LEU A 7 -19.05 1.22 16.17
N MET A 8 -18.46 2.26 16.75
CA MET A 8 -17.54 3.12 16.01
C MET A 8 -16.30 2.34 15.54
N GLN A 9 -15.78 1.47 16.39
CA GLN A 9 -14.64 0.65 16.01
C GLN A 9 -14.99 -0.30 14.88
N THR A 10 -16.20 -0.87 14.93
CA THR A 10 -16.66 -1.75 13.87
C THR A 10 -16.78 -0.99 12.54
N GLN A 11 -17.31 0.22 12.60
CA GLN A 11 -17.45 1.03 11.40
C GLN A 11 -16.08 1.37 10.80
N ARG A 12 -15.12 1.70 11.64
CA ARG A 12 -13.76 1.98 11.17
C ARG A 12 -13.16 0.78 10.49
N LYS A 13 -13.32 -0.41 11.07
CA LYS A 13 -12.81 -1.64 10.47
C LYS A 13 -13.49 -1.91 9.14
N GLN A 14 -14.78 -1.69 9.05
CA GLN A 14 -15.51 -1.89 7.81
C GLN A 14 -15.05 -0.92 6.73
N MET A 15 -14.83 0.34 7.09
CA MET A 15 -14.35 1.33 6.16
C MET A 15 -12.95 0.98 5.67
N ALA A 16 -12.08 0.55 6.58
CA ALA A 16 -10.73 0.13 6.21
C ALA A 16 -10.77 -1.08 5.29
N ALA A 17 -11.64 -2.05 5.58
CA ALA A 17 -11.78 -3.23 4.75
C ALA A 17 -12.30 -2.88 3.36
N MET A 18 -13.27 -1.96 3.30
CA MET A 18 -13.80 -1.51 2.01
C MET A 18 -12.74 -0.78 1.21
N ALA A 19 -11.95 0.09 1.86
CA ALA A 19 -10.86 0.78 1.21
C ALA A 19 -9.83 -0.21 0.68
N ALA A 20 -9.51 -1.22 1.48
CA ALA A 20 -8.57 -2.25 1.05
C ALA A 20 -9.09 -3.03 -0.15
N LYS A 21 -10.40 -3.27 -0.22
CA LYS A 21 -10.99 -3.94 -1.38
C LYS A 21 -10.92 -3.09 -2.64
N VAL A 22 -11.16 -1.78 -2.49
CA VAL A 22 -11.20 -0.87 -3.64
C VAL A 22 -9.79 -0.47 -4.08
N PHE A 23 -8.95 -0.10 -3.11
CA PHE A 23 -7.63 0.44 -3.40
C PHE A 23 -6.51 -0.55 -3.14
N GLY A 24 -6.81 -1.66 -2.46
CA GLY A 24 -5.80 -2.62 -2.05
C GLY A 24 -5.06 -2.16 -0.81
N PRO A 25 -4.35 -3.06 -0.15
CA PRO A 25 -3.52 -2.69 0.98
C PRO A 25 -2.35 -1.83 0.55
N MET A 26 -1.97 -0.91 1.43
CA MET A 26 -0.86 0.00 1.17
C MET A 26 0.39 -0.52 1.85
N LEU A 27 1.49 -0.48 1.13
CA LEU A 27 2.77 -1.00 1.57
C LEU A 27 3.81 0.11 1.60
N THR A 28 4.75 0.01 2.53
CA THR A 28 5.91 0.90 2.54
C THR A 28 6.93 0.44 1.51
N ALA A 29 7.87 1.33 1.16
CA ALA A 29 8.94 0.94 0.25
C ALA A 29 9.75 -0.23 0.81
N SER A 30 9.98 -0.25 2.12
CA SER A 30 10.70 -1.36 2.75
C SER A 30 9.95 -2.67 2.64
N GLU A 31 8.63 -2.63 2.81
CA GLU A 31 7.81 -3.83 2.68
C GLU A 31 7.83 -4.35 1.24
N VAL A 32 7.73 -3.45 0.27
CA VAL A 32 7.80 -3.85 -1.13
C VAL A 32 9.17 -4.44 -1.45
N ALA A 33 10.22 -3.81 -0.95
CA ALA A 33 11.59 -4.31 -1.15
C ALA A 33 11.74 -5.73 -0.61
N ALA A 34 11.18 -5.99 0.59
CA ALA A 34 11.23 -7.32 1.17
C ALA A 34 10.45 -8.32 0.32
N MET A 35 9.29 -7.95 -0.17
CA MET A 35 8.47 -8.82 -1.02
C MET A 35 9.18 -9.19 -2.32
N LEU A 36 9.85 -8.21 -2.91
CA LEU A 36 10.49 -8.40 -4.21
C LEU A 36 11.95 -8.84 -4.09
N HIS A 37 12.46 -8.93 -2.86
CA HIS A 37 13.87 -9.23 -2.59
C HIS A 37 14.80 -8.24 -3.28
N LEU A 38 14.41 -6.97 -3.25
CA LEU A 38 15.19 -5.88 -3.81
C LEU A 38 15.66 -4.94 -2.70
N HIS A 39 16.65 -4.14 -3.01
CA HIS A 39 17.05 -3.07 -2.11
C HIS A 39 15.98 -1.98 -2.12
N VAL A 40 15.77 -1.33 -0.98
CA VAL A 40 14.74 -0.28 -0.88
C VAL A 40 14.99 0.86 -1.85
N ASN A 41 16.25 1.18 -2.13
CA ASN A 41 16.57 2.23 -3.09
C ASN A 41 16.16 1.84 -4.51
N THR A 42 16.22 0.57 -4.83
CA THR A 42 15.76 0.07 -6.13
C THR A 42 14.26 0.28 -6.27
N VAL A 43 13.51 -0.01 -5.20
CA VAL A 43 12.06 0.22 -5.20
C VAL A 43 11.75 1.69 -5.43
N LYS A 44 12.48 2.57 -4.76
CA LYS A 44 12.28 4.02 -4.93
C LYS A 44 12.57 4.47 -6.37
N ARG A 45 13.61 3.90 -6.98
CA ARG A 45 13.92 4.21 -8.38
C ARG A 45 12.82 3.76 -9.31
N LEU A 46 12.26 2.58 -9.05
CA LEU A 46 11.13 2.10 -9.86
C LEU A 46 9.96 3.07 -9.79
N GLY A 47 9.71 3.61 -8.60
CA GLY A 47 8.69 4.63 -8.42
C GLY A 47 9.02 5.90 -9.19
N ASP A 48 10.26 6.37 -9.09
CA ASP A 48 10.70 7.58 -9.76
C ASP A 48 10.61 7.47 -11.28
N ARG A 49 10.84 6.28 -11.81
CA ARG A 49 10.75 6.06 -13.25
C ARG A 49 9.33 5.78 -13.74
N GLY A 50 8.37 5.74 -12.81
CA GLY A 50 6.99 5.47 -13.17
C GLY A 50 6.68 4.01 -13.46
N GLU A 51 7.62 3.12 -13.22
CA GLU A 51 7.40 1.69 -13.46
C GLU A 51 6.56 1.06 -12.35
N LEU A 52 6.60 1.65 -11.16
CA LEU A 52 5.83 1.17 -10.02
C LEU A 52 5.14 2.36 -9.38
N PRO A 53 3.82 2.50 -9.57
CA PRO A 53 3.09 3.64 -9.02
C PRO A 53 3.21 3.71 -7.51
N PHE A 54 3.28 4.92 -6.98
CA PHE A 54 3.32 5.12 -5.55
C PHE A 54 2.53 6.38 -5.18
N TYR A 55 2.20 6.46 -3.89
CA TYR A 55 1.42 7.57 -3.34
C TYR A 55 2.13 8.11 -2.12
N ARG A 56 2.06 9.42 -1.92
CA ARG A 56 2.62 10.04 -0.73
C ARG A 56 1.50 10.30 0.25
N VAL A 57 1.74 9.93 1.50
CA VAL A 57 0.72 10.07 2.55
C VAL A 57 0.61 11.53 2.99
N CYS A 58 1.71 12.26 2.94
CA CYS A 58 1.74 13.68 3.29
C CYS A 58 2.87 14.35 2.53
N LYS A 59 3.00 15.69 2.69
CA LYS A 59 4.02 16.44 1.95
C LYS A 59 5.41 15.87 2.08
N ARG A 60 5.78 15.46 3.29
CA ARG A 60 7.09 14.87 3.56
C ARG A 60 6.98 13.37 3.75
N GLY A 61 5.80 12.85 3.44
CA GLY A 61 5.49 11.49 3.73
C GLY A 61 6.28 10.49 2.93
N ASP A 62 6.46 9.35 3.55
CA ASP A 62 7.04 8.21 2.89
C ASP A 62 6.14 7.75 1.76
N ARG A 63 6.75 7.08 0.81
CA ARG A 63 6.02 6.50 -0.30
C ARG A 63 5.20 5.31 0.17
N ARG A 64 4.02 5.19 -0.39
CA ARG A 64 3.17 4.01 -0.17
C ARG A 64 2.85 3.40 -1.52
N PHE A 65 2.86 2.09 -1.57
CA PHE A 65 2.62 1.34 -2.80
C PHE A 65 1.40 0.45 -2.58
N ARG A 66 0.55 0.34 -3.58
CA ARG A 66 -0.60 -0.57 -3.46
C ARG A 66 -0.14 -1.98 -3.82
N LEU A 67 -0.61 -2.96 -3.03
CA LEU A 67 -0.30 -4.35 -3.32
C LEU A 67 -0.69 -4.72 -4.74
N GLU A 68 -1.82 -4.24 -5.20
CA GLU A 68 -2.29 -4.49 -6.55
C GLU A 68 -1.28 -4.02 -7.59
N ASP A 69 -0.70 -2.84 -7.40
CA ASP A 69 0.30 -2.32 -8.33
C ASP A 69 1.58 -3.14 -8.30
N VAL A 70 1.97 -3.62 -7.11
CA VAL A 70 3.15 -4.48 -6.98
C VAL A 70 2.93 -5.80 -7.72
N MET A 71 1.75 -6.38 -7.59
CA MET A 71 1.42 -7.63 -8.28
C MET A 71 1.42 -7.44 -9.80
N THR A 72 0.89 -6.32 -10.25
CA THR A 72 0.88 -5.98 -11.68
C THR A 72 2.32 -5.84 -12.20
N PHE A 73 3.18 -5.19 -11.42
CA PHE A 73 4.58 -5.04 -11.78
C PHE A 73 5.26 -6.41 -11.93
N LEU A 74 5.00 -7.30 -10.99
CA LEU A 74 5.56 -8.66 -11.05
C LEU A 74 5.07 -9.40 -12.28
N ASP A 75 3.81 -9.27 -12.62
CA ASP A 75 3.26 -9.94 -13.80
C ASP A 75 3.90 -9.43 -15.09
N LYS A 76 4.16 -8.15 -15.16
CA LYS A 76 4.80 -7.56 -16.34
C LYS A 76 6.25 -7.98 -16.49
N ASN A 77 6.89 -8.32 -15.40
CA ASN A 77 8.32 -8.60 -15.39
C ASN A 77 8.65 -10.08 -15.15
N ARG A 78 7.72 -10.93 -15.44
CA ARG A 78 7.94 -12.37 -15.37
C ARG A 78 9.00 -12.80 -16.38
#